data_34624861c4d95c491d1a4ea1ccaa1b0f
#
_entry.id   34624861c4d95c491d1a4ea1ccaa1b0f
#
_cell.length_a   1.000
_cell.length_b   1.000
_cell.length_c   1.000
_cell.angle_alpha   90.00
_cell.angle_beta   90.00
_cell.angle_gamma   90.00
#
_symmetry.space_group_name_H-M   'P 1'
#
loop_
_entity.id
_entity.type
_entity.pdbx_description
1 polymer ?
#
loop_
_entity_poly.entity_id
_entity_poly.type
_entity_poly.pdbx_seq_one_letter_code
_entity_poly.pdbx_strand_id
1 'polypeptide(L)'
;MKKKIFAMFALLLLFIPSFVFAKSYDVDEYLKLDFDDDWYVFTKSNIKDNKELEELGVSEEYMENLFKSSNVVVDAILFADDNNDTKEVFVRTTETKDLYNLNDNTDSYINEFADGFISSVKEQGIEVVNSKVYKSNNNAYVYLEYSDSNLNVIEYFTVVNGNGYAIQVQKTNSFTESEKDSFEEIIDKASFKILKQEKNDDNNKEQEKENNKSSNYVTNIIVGAIIGALVGALYGLIYTKRKAKKNKSEK
;
A
#
# COMPACT_ATOMS: atom_id res chain seq x y z
N MET A 1 6.12 -53.83 -12.26
CA MET A 1 6.98 -52.71 -11.83
C MET A 1 6.68 -51.38 -12.56
N LYS A 2 6.54 -51.34 -13.90
CA LYS A 2 6.31 -50.08 -14.66
C LYS A 2 5.06 -49.27 -14.24
N LYS A 3 3.95 -49.93 -13.87
CA LYS A 3 2.71 -49.25 -13.42
C LYS A 3 2.84 -48.55 -12.06
N LYS A 4 3.68 -49.03 -11.14
CA LYS A 4 3.92 -48.42 -9.83
C LYS A 4 4.81 -47.17 -9.94
N ILE A 5 5.77 -47.20 -10.88
CA ILE A 5 6.64 -46.04 -11.16
C ILE A 5 5.83 -44.88 -11.78
N PHE A 6 4.88 -45.18 -12.67
CA PHE A 6 4.03 -44.20 -13.30
C PHE A 6 3.07 -43.53 -12.28
N ALA A 7 2.52 -44.31 -11.35
CA ALA A 7 1.67 -43.77 -10.27
C ALA A 7 2.45 -42.86 -9.31
N MET A 8 3.72 -43.19 -9.02
CA MET A 8 4.59 -42.37 -8.17
C MET A 8 4.99 -41.06 -8.86
N PHE A 9 5.20 -41.09 -10.18
CA PHE A 9 5.49 -39.88 -10.98
C PHE A 9 4.27 -38.98 -11.11
N ALA A 10 3.06 -39.55 -11.26
CA ALA A 10 1.81 -38.78 -11.28
C ALA A 10 1.50 -38.11 -9.92
N LEU A 11 1.87 -38.78 -8.80
CA LEU A 11 1.74 -38.21 -7.47
C LEU A 11 2.72 -37.05 -7.23
N LEU A 12 3.94 -37.16 -7.78
CA LEU A 12 4.95 -36.07 -7.68
C LEU A 12 4.57 -34.83 -8.47
N LEU A 13 3.80 -34.98 -9.56
CA LEU A 13 3.29 -33.83 -10.34
C LEU A 13 2.17 -33.07 -9.63
N LEU A 14 1.48 -33.69 -8.64
CA LEU A 14 0.45 -33.01 -7.83
C LEU A 14 1.06 -32.12 -6.72
N PHE A 15 2.36 -32.23 -6.47
CA PHE A 15 3.10 -31.40 -5.51
C PHE A 15 3.98 -30.34 -6.17
N ILE A 16 3.78 -30.06 -7.46
CA ILE A 16 4.37 -28.84 -8.05
C ILE A 16 3.58 -27.68 -7.43
N PRO A 17 4.19 -26.91 -6.50
CA PRO A 17 3.53 -25.70 -6.02
C PRO A 17 3.25 -24.87 -7.27
N SER A 18 2.01 -24.43 -7.44
CA SER A 18 1.69 -23.42 -8.43
C SER A 18 2.56 -22.22 -8.06
N PHE A 19 3.66 -22.02 -8.78
CA PHE A 19 4.41 -20.78 -8.67
C PHE A 19 3.50 -19.68 -9.21
N VAL A 20 2.79 -19.01 -8.32
CA VAL A 20 2.16 -17.76 -8.64
C VAL A 20 3.32 -16.80 -8.88
N PHE A 21 3.52 -16.40 -10.12
CA PHE A 21 4.54 -15.43 -10.47
C PHE A 21 3.99 -14.06 -10.08
N ALA A 22 4.47 -13.53 -8.97
CA ALA A 22 4.22 -12.14 -8.65
C ALA A 22 4.93 -11.24 -9.68
N LYS A 23 4.22 -10.24 -10.20
CA LYS A 23 4.79 -9.19 -11.03
C LYS A 23 5.29 -8.06 -10.18
N SER A 24 6.52 -7.59 -10.47
CA SER A 24 7.11 -6.43 -9.80
C SER A 24 6.78 -5.15 -10.58
N TYR A 25 6.28 -4.16 -9.86
CA TYR A 25 5.89 -2.86 -10.41
C TYR A 25 6.74 -1.75 -9.80
N ASP A 26 7.33 -0.92 -10.66
CA ASP A 26 7.98 0.32 -10.23
C ASP A 26 6.88 1.32 -9.83
N VAL A 27 6.78 1.58 -8.54
CA VAL A 27 5.83 2.55 -7.96
C VAL A 27 6.30 3.96 -8.29
N ASP A 28 7.58 4.22 -7.98
CA ASP A 28 8.32 5.41 -8.35
C ASP A 28 9.81 5.06 -8.54
N GLU A 29 10.71 6.04 -8.47
CA GLU A 29 12.15 5.80 -8.61
C GLU A 29 12.78 5.05 -7.43
N TYR A 30 12.08 4.94 -6.29
CA TYR A 30 12.59 4.35 -5.06
C TYR A 30 11.88 3.09 -4.61
N LEU A 31 10.58 2.95 -4.86
CA LEU A 31 9.74 1.85 -4.37
C LEU A 31 9.33 0.91 -5.49
N LYS A 32 9.50 -0.40 -5.24
CA LYS A 32 8.87 -1.48 -6.02
C LYS A 32 7.95 -2.29 -5.12
N LEU A 33 6.80 -2.69 -5.67
CA LEU A 33 5.86 -3.61 -5.04
C LEU A 33 5.60 -4.80 -5.95
N ASP A 34 5.46 -5.97 -5.34
CA ASP A 34 5.10 -7.20 -6.03
C ASP A 34 3.63 -7.52 -5.78
N PHE A 35 2.89 -7.77 -6.87
CA PHE A 35 1.50 -8.20 -6.85
C PHE A 35 1.34 -9.51 -7.61
N ASP A 36 0.46 -10.39 -7.14
CA ASP A 36 0.11 -11.62 -7.84
C ASP A 36 -0.62 -11.31 -9.16
N ASP A 37 -0.64 -12.27 -10.10
CA ASP A 37 -1.14 -12.08 -11.46
C ASP A 37 -2.65 -11.75 -11.55
N ASP A 38 -3.40 -11.95 -10.48
CA ASP A 38 -4.84 -11.66 -10.41
C ASP A 38 -5.17 -10.21 -10.02
N TRP A 39 -4.14 -9.40 -9.71
CA TRP A 39 -4.29 -7.96 -9.46
C TRP A 39 -4.24 -7.15 -10.75
N TYR A 40 -5.15 -6.21 -10.89
CA TYR A 40 -5.07 -5.13 -11.87
C TYR A 40 -4.28 -3.98 -11.26
N VAL A 41 -3.06 -3.73 -11.74
CA VAL A 41 -2.13 -2.77 -11.13
C VAL A 41 -1.86 -1.62 -12.08
N PHE A 42 -2.13 -0.39 -11.63
CA PHE A 42 -1.96 0.84 -12.37
C PHE A 42 -0.96 1.76 -11.68
N THR A 43 0.03 2.22 -12.44
CA THR A 43 1.04 3.18 -12.04
C THR A 43 1.15 4.27 -13.11
N LYS A 44 1.81 5.37 -12.81
CA LYS A 44 2.05 6.43 -13.82
C LYS A 44 2.77 5.92 -15.07
N SER A 45 3.55 4.85 -14.94
CA SER A 45 4.35 4.30 -16.03
C SER A 45 3.59 3.33 -16.93
N ASN A 46 2.48 2.73 -16.48
CA ASN A 46 1.77 1.69 -17.22
C ASN A 46 0.33 2.01 -17.62
N ILE A 47 -0.17 3.23 -17.34
CA ILE A 47 -1.55 3.61 -17.72
C ILE A 47 -1.70 3.94 -19.19
N LYS A 48 -0.62 4.35 -19.86
CA LYS A 48 -0.67 4.73 -21.25
C LYS A 48 -0.88 3.51 -22.14
N ASP A 49 -1.88 3.58 -23.05
CA ASP A 49 -2.27 2.50 -23.94
C ASP A 49 -2.54 1.16 -23.21
N ASN A 50 -2.98 1.21 -21.95
CA ASN A 50 -3.19 0.04 -21.12
C ASN A 50 -4.53 -0.64 -21.45
N LYS A 51 -4.46 -1.87 -21.97
CA LYS A 51 -5.65 -2.65 -22.37
C LYS A 51 -6.56 -3.04 -21.17
N GLU A 52 -5.97 -3.24 -19.99
CA GLU A 52 -6.74 -3.59 -18.80
C GLU A 52 -7.64 -2.41 -18.38
N LEU A 53 -7.16 -1.16 -18.50
CA LEU A 53 -8.00 0.02 -18.28
C LEU A 53 -9.17 0.07 -19.26
N GLU A 54 -8.93 -0.22 -20.56
CA GLU A 54 -9.95 -0.25 -21.58
C GLU A 54 -11.00 -1.35 -21.29
N GLU A 55 -10.57 -2.55 -20.90
CA GLU A 55 -11.45 -3.66 -20.50
C GLU A 55 -12.31 -3.32 -19.28
N LEU A 56 -11.74 -2.61 -18.32
CA LEU A 56 -12.43 -2.10 -17.13
C LEU A 56 -13.32 -0.89 -17.48
N GLY A 57 -13.17 -0.33 -18.68
CA GLY A 57 -13.89 0.86 -19.14
C GLY A 57 -13.48 2.14 -18.42
N VAL A 58 -12.23 2.20 -17.95
CA VAL A 58 -11.61 3.37 -17.33
C VAL A 58 -10.78 4.09 -18.36
N SER A 59 -10.84 5.42 -18.40
CA SER A 59 -10.02 6.19 -19.34
C SER A 59 -8.64 6.49 -18.76
N GLU A 60 -7.63 6.56 -19.62
CA GLU A 60 -6.29 7.03 -19.27
C GLU A 60 -6.33 8.41 -18.62
N GLU A 61 -7.10 9.35 -19.18
CA GLU A 61 -7.29 10.70 -18.63
C GLU A 61 -7.80 10.68 -17.17
N TYR A 62 -8.71 9.76 -16.85
CA TYR A 62 -9.20 9.61 -15.47
C TYR A 62 -8.07 9.19 -14.53
N MET A 63 -7.26 8.19 -14.92
CA MET A 63 -6.14 7.72 -14.11
C MET A 63 -5.05 8.79 -13.96
N GLU A 64 -4.74 9.52 -15.04
CA GLU A 64 -3.82 10.65 -14.97
C GLU A 64 -4.30 11.72 -13.97
N ASN A 65 -5.59 12.05 -14.00
CA ASN A 65 -6.16 13.01 -13.07
C ASN A 65 -6.12 12.51 -11.61
N LEU A 66 -6.41 11.21 -11.39
CA LEU A 66 -6.29 10.59 -10.07
C LEU A 66 -4.86 10.74 -9.53
N PHE A 67 -3.86 10.35 -10.31
CA PHE A 67 -2.45 10.42 -9.92
C PHE A 67 -1.92 11.85 -9.75
N LYS A 68 -2.51 12.83 -10.42
CA LYS A 68 -2.13 14.25 -10.27
C LYS A 68 -2.76 14.91 -9.05
N SER A 69 -4.01 14.57 -8.74
CA SER A 69 -4.82 15.32 -7.76
C SER A 69 -4.71 14.80 -6.33
N SER A 70 -4.23 13.55 -6.14
CA SER A 70 -4.35 12.85 -4.85
C SER A 70 -3.04 12.30 -4.28
N ASN A 71 -1.90 12.64 -4.87
CA ASN A 71 -0.60 12.08 -4.50
C ASN A 71 -0.53 10.53 -4.55
N VAL A 72 -1.52 9.90 -5.19
CA VAL A 72 -1.51 8.47 -5.46
C VAL A 72 -0.48 8.18 -6.55
N VAL A 73 0.30 7.14 -6.34
CA VAL A 73 1.33 6.68 -7.29
C VAL A 73 1.07 5.26 -7.77
N VAL A 74 0.24 4.49 -7.03
CA VAL A 74 -0.29 3.19 -7.41
C VAL A 74 -1.75 3.11 -7.04
N ASP A 75 -2.53 2.47 -7.91
CA ASP A 75 -3.89 1.99 -7.66
C ASP A 75 -3.96 0.55 -8.17
N ALA A 76 -4.23 -0.40 -7.27
CA ALA A 76 -4.29 -1.81 -7.62
C ALA A 76 -5.58 -2.43 -7.09
N ILE A 77 -6.24 -3.27 -7.91
CA ILE A 77 -7.56 -3.83 -7.59
C ILE A 77 -7.52 -5.34 -7.73
N LEU A 78 -7.99 -6.03 -6.70
CA LEU A 78 -8.27 -7.45 -6.70
C LEU A 78 -9.78 -7.66 -6.59
N PHE A 79 -10.42 -8.10 -7.67
CA PHE A 79 -11.85 -8.33 -7.69
C PHE A 79 -12.23 -9.62 -6.98
N ALA A 80 -13.30 -9.57 -6.19
CA ALA A 80 -13.95 -10.72 -5.60
C ALA A 80 -15.34 -10.93 -6.19
N ASP A 81 -15.92 -12.14 -6.00
CA ASP A 81 -17.30 -12.44 -6.42
C ASP A 81 -18.32 -11.58 -5.66
N ASP A 82 -18.11 -11.41 -4.35
CA ASP A 82 -18.80 -10.38 -3.56
C ASP A 82 -17.99 -9.07 -3.67
N ASN A 83 -18.65 -8.05 -4.23
CA ASN A 83 -18.02 -6.73 -4.38
C ASN A 83 -17.58 -6.09 -3.07
N ASN A 84 -18.23 -6.43 -1.94
CA ASN A 84 -17.83 -5.93 -0.62
C ASN A 84 -16.48 -6.51 -0.15
N ASP A 85 -16.01 -7.59 -0.80
CA ASP A 85 -14.71 -8.22 -0.56
C ASP A 85 -13.66 -7.87 -1.62
N THR A 86 -14.03 -7.10 -2.66
CA THR A 86 -13.06 -6.54 -3.61
C THR A 86 -12.09 -5.63 -2.85
N LYS A 87 -10.80 -5.88 -3.04
CA LYS A 87 -9.73 -5.13 -2.39
C LYS A 87 -9.14 -4.11 -3.35
N GLU A 88 -8.80 -2.96 -2.83
CA GLU A 88 -8.13 -1.91 -3.57
C GLU A 88 -6.91 -1.45 -2.75
N VAL A 89 -5.73 -1.46 -3.38
CA VAL A 89 -4.48 -1.01 -2.77
C VAL A 89 -4.08 0.32 -3.38
N PHE A 90 -3.84 1.30 -2.50
CA PHE A 90 -3.26 2.59 -2.88
C PHE A 90 -1.87 2.75 -2.29
N VAL A 91 -1.00 3.37 -3.07
CA VAL A 91 0.22 3.95 -2.53
C VAL A 91 0.17 5.45 -2.72
N ARG A 92 0.31 6.18 -1.62
CA ARG A 92 0.45 7.63 -1.63
C ARG A 92 1.82 8.04 -1.18
N THR A 93 2.31 9.14 -1.74
CA THR A 93 3.60 9.70 -1.36
C THR A 93 3.47 11.15 -0.90
N THR A 94 4.30 11.54 0.06
CA THR A 94 4.41 12.92 0.52
C THR A 94 5.87 13.23 0.83
N GLU A 95 6.33 14.45 0.53
CA GLU A 95 7.67 14.87 0.93
C GLU A 95 7.75 15.07 2.45
N THR A 96 8.84 14.61 3.06
CA THR A 96 9.15 14.82 4.47
C THR A 96 10.45 15.63 4.58
N LYS A 97 10.37 16.81 5.21
CA LYS A 97 11.55 17.71 5.29
C LYS A 97 12.52 17.33 6.40
N ASP A 98 12.00 16.71 7.47
CA ASP A 98 12.70 16.57 8.73
C ASP A 98 13.08 15.12 9.05
N LEU A 99 12.57 14.16 8.31
CA LEU A 99 12.88 12.73 8.47
C LEU A 99 13.28 12.14 7.11
N TYR A 100 14.51 11.63 7.04
CA TYR A 100 15.04 11.07 5.79
C TYR A 100 14.72 9.59 5.63
N ASN A 101 15.04 8.76 6.64
CA ASN A 101 14.65 7.35 6.70
C ASN A 101 14.17 7.01 8.10
N LEU A 102 12.98 6.44 8.23
CA LEU A 102 12.46 6.01 9.54
C LEU A 102 13.32 4.89 10.13
N ASN A 103 13.74 3.94 9.31
CA ASN A 103 14.49 2.76 9.71
C ASN A 103 15.94 3.05 10.23
N ASP A 104 16.48 4.22 9.93
CA ASP A 104 17.83 4.61 10.38
C ASP A 104 17.85 5.10 11.84
N ASN A 105 16.69 5.16 12.49
CA ASN A 105 16.54 5.69 13.84
C ASN A 105 16.49 4.58 14.89
N THR A 106 16.64 4.97 16.16
CA THR A 106 16.53 4.05 17.30
C THR A 106 15.10 3.56 17.47
N ASP A 107 14.91 2.38 18.08
CA ASP A 107 13.60 1.85 18.38
C ASP A 107 12.75 2.80 19.24
N SER A 108 13.38 3.54 20.16
CA SER A 108 12.69 4.56 20.97
C SER A 108 12.12 5.67 20.09
N TYR A 109 12.90 6.17 19.14
CA TYR A 109 12.45 7.21 18.22
C TYR A 109 11.30 6.70 17.30
N ILE A 110 11.46 5.47 16.76
CA ILE A 110 10.43 4.87 15.91
C ILE A 110 9.10 4.72 16.65
N ASN A 111 9.13 4.29 17.92
CA ASN A 111 7.94 4.19 18.74
C ASN A 111 7.32 5.57 19.05
N GLU A 112 8.14 6.57 19.40
CA GLU A 112 7.66 7.94 19.63
C GLU A 112 7.03 8.54 18.36
N PHE A 113 7.66 8.33 17.21
CA PHE A 113 7.12 8.70 15.90
C PHE A 113 5.76 8.03 15.65
N ALA A 114 5.66 6.71 15.88
CA ALA A 114 4.43 5.97 15.72
C ALA A 114 3.31 6.49 16.63
N ASP A 115 3.60 6.75 17.90
CA ASP A 115 2.63 7.30 18.85
C ASP A 115 2.12 8.68 18.42
N GLY A 116 3.01 9.55 17.94
CA GLY A 116 2.66 10.85 17.40
C GLY A 116 1.81 10.73 16.13
N PHE A 117 2.17 9.83 15.24
CA PHE A 117 1.42 9.55 14.01
C PHE A 117 -0.01 9.06 14.33
N ILE A 118 -0.14 8.06 15.19
CA ILE A 118 -1.42 7.51 15.63
C ILE A 118 -2.29 8.58 16.30
N SER A 119 -1.69 9.42 17.14
CA SER A 119 -2.40 10.53 17.82
C SER A 119 -2.98 11.51 16.81
N SER A 120 -2.21 11.90 15.81
CA SER A 120 -2.67 12.83 14.77
C SER A 120 -3.77 12.23 13.89
N VAL A 121 -3.75 10.91 13.62
CA VAL A 121 -4.85 10.23 12.92
C VAL A 121 -6.14 10.31 13.74
N LYS A 122 -6.06 10.04 15.04
CA LYS A 122 -7.21 10.14 15.96
C LYS A 122 -7.74 11.57 16.09
N GLU A 123 -6.87 12.58 16.09
CA GLU A 123 -7.26 13.99 16.12
C GLU A 123 -8.07 14.42 14.89
N GLN A 124 -7.89 13.74 13.76
CA GLN A 124 -8.69 13.92 12.55
C GLN A 124 -10.06 13.23 12.61
N GLY A 125 -10.40 12.58 13.73
CA GLY A 125 -11.66 11.89 13.94
C GLY A 125 -11.72 10.48 13.39
N ILE A 126 -10.59 9.91 12.99
CA ILE A 126 -10.49 8.52 12.50
C ILE A 126 -10.44 7.57 13.70
N GLU A 127 -11.33 6.58 13.71
CA GLU A 127 -11.36 5.54 14.75
C GLU A 127 -10.33 4.44 14.43
N VAL A 128 -9.19 4.50 15.10
CA VAL A 128 -8.13 3.50 14.98
C VAL A 128 -8.49 2.27 15.81
N VAL A 129 -8.70 1.14 15.14
CA VAL A 129 -9.05 -0.16 15.74
C VAL A 129 -7.81 -0.85 16.28
N ASN A 130 -6.71 -0.83 15.52
CA ASN A 130 -5.44 -1.45 15.89
C ASN A 130 -4.26 -0.64 15.37
N SER A 131 -3.15 -0.66 16.10
CA SER A 131 -1.93 0.03 15.68
C SER A 131 -0.69 -0.62 16.31
N LYS A 132 0.41 -0.68 15.56
CA LYS A 132 1.71 -1.20 16.03
C LYS A 132 2.85 -0.62 15.21
N VAL A 133 4.06 -0.67 15.74
CA VAL A 133 5.26 -0.61 14.90
C VAL A 133 5.43 -1.98 14.25
N TYR A 134 5.47 -2.02 12.93
CA TYR A 134 5.74 -3.23 12.17
C TYR A 134 7.15 -3.15 11.58
N LYS A 135 7.93 -4.20 11.75
CA LYS A 135 9.27 -4.31 11.16
C LYS A 135 9.31 -5.46 10.18
N SER A 136 9.43 -5.13 8.90
CA SER A 136 9.82 -6.08 7.87
C SER A 136 11.33 -6.31 7.89
N ASN A 137 11.83 -7.20 7.04
CA ASN A 137 13.25 -7.51 6.94
C ASN A 137 14.13 -6.27 6.67
N ASN A 138 13.59 -5.23 6.04
CA ASN A 138 14.37 -4.10 5.54
C ASN A 138 13.87 -2.73 6.00
N ASN A 139 12.65 -2.62 6.55
CA ASN A 139 12.04 -1.33 6.88
C ASN A 139 11.20 -1.38 8.17
N ALA A 140 11.08 -0.23 8.82
CA ALA A 140 10.13 -0.02 9.91
C ALA A 140 8.91 0.72 9.38
N TYR A 141 7.72 0.31 9.81
CA TYR A 141 6.44 0.91 9.43
C TYR A 141 5.61 1.22 10.67
N VAL A 142 4.77 2.24 10.56
CA VAL A 142 3.62 2.41 11.45
C VAL A 142 2.44 1.70 10.81
N TYR A 143 1.96 0.64 11.45
CA TYR A 143 0.75 -0.10 11.05
C TYR A 143 -0.46 0.53 11.69
N LEU A 144 -1.52 0.73 10.91
CA LEU A 144 -2.84 1.14 11.36
C LEU A 144 -3.92 0.25 10.76
N GLU A 145 -4.92 -0.07 11.56
CA GLU A 145 -6.20 -0.63 11.12
C GLU A 145 -7.31 0.30 11.58
N TYR A 146 -8.12 0.80 10.68
CA TYR A 146 -9.17 1.77 10.97
C TYR A 146 -10.36 1.65 10.01
N SER A 147 -11.45 2.33 10.33
CA SER A 147 -12.62 2.43 9.46
C SER A 147 -12.83 3.90 9.07
N ASP A 148 -13.07 4.14 7.79
CA ASP A 148 -13.42 5.43 7.25
C ASP A 148 -14.51 5.28 6.17
N SER A 149 -15.57 6.11 6.25
CA SER A 149 -16.60 6.22 5.21
C SER A 149 -17.20 4.87 4.74
N ASN A 150 -17.41 3.91 5.65
CA ASN A 150 -17.86 2.52 5.42
C ASN A 150 -16.83 1.61 4.76
N LEU A 151 -15.58 1.99 4.74
CA LEU A 151 -14.46 1.14 4.34
C LEU A 151 -13.65 0.73 5.57
N ASN A 152 -13.18 -0.52 5.57
CA ASN A 152 -12.14 -0.99 6.47
C ASN A 152 -10.81 -0.81 5.75
N VAL A 153 -9.85 -0.25 6.44
CA VAL A 153 -8.53 0.12 5.90
C VAL A 153 -7.44 -0.46 6.76
N ILE A 154 -6.42 -1.02 6.10
CA ILE A 154 -5.14 -1.34 6.70
C ILE A 154 -4.09 -0.47 6.03
N GLU A 155 -3.25 0.20 6.80
CA GLU A 155 -2.21 1.10 6.32
C GLU A 155 -0.86 0.75 6.92
N TYR A 156 0.17 0.76 6.09
CA TYR A 156 1.58 0.72 6.48
C TYR A 156 2.25 2.02 6.03
N PHE A 157 2.62 2.84 7.00
CA PHE A 157 3.31 4.10 6.73
C PHE A 157 4.80 3.98 7.05
N THR A 158 5.66 4.43 6.14
CA THR A 158 7.11 4.54 6.36
C THR A 158 7.67 5.81 5.73
N VAL A 159 8.92 6.15 6.08
CA VAL A 159 9.66 7.24 5.44
C VAL A 159 10.97 6.70 4.89
N VAL A 160 11.21 6.96 3.60
CA VAL A 160 12.42 6.55 2.89
C VAL A 160 12.87 7.67 1.94
N ASN A 161 14.15 8.02 1.99
CA ASN A 161 14.76 9.08 1.17
C ASN A 161 14.05 10.43 1.27
N GLY A 162 13.52 10.79 2.43
CA GLY A 162 12.77 12.03 2.63
C GLY A 162 11.35 12.00 2.04
N ASN A 163 10.84 10.83 1.68
CA ASN A 163 9.47 10.65 1.22
C ASN A 163 8.71 9.72 2.18
N GLY A 164 7.54 10.16 2.63
CA GLY A 164 6.58 9.33 3.32
C GLY A 164 5.79 8.48 2.31
N TYR A 165 5.64 7.21 2.60
CA TYR A 165 4.87 6.25 1.82
C TYR A 165 3.76 5.68 2.69
N ALA A 166 2.51 5.94 2.32
CA ALA A 166 1.33 5.29 2.87
C ALA A 166 0.87 4.20 1.90
N ILE A 167 1.06 2.94 2.27
CA ILE A 167 0.62 1.77 1.50
C ILE A 167 -0.64 1.26 2.18
N GLN A 168 -1.78 1.42 1.52
CA GLN A 168 -3.10 1.14 2.09
C GLN A 168 -3.80 0.05 1.31
N VAL A 169 -4.50 -0.86 2.00
CA VAL A 169 -5.52 -1.72 1.40
C VAL A 169 -6.87 -1.41 2.02
N GLN A 170 -7.91 -1.36 1.19
CA GLN A 170 -9.27 -1.08 1.63
C GLN A 170 -10.28 -2.04 1.03
N LYS A 171 -11.37 -2.29 1.75
CA LYS A 171 -12.60 -2.98 1.31
C LYS A 171 -13.78 -2.65 2.20
N THR A 172 -15.00 -3.01 1.77
CA THR A 172 -16.23 -2.74 2.56
C THR A 172 -16.36 -3.69 3.75
N ASN A 173 -16.18 -4.99 3.55
CA ASN A 173 -16.23 -5.97 4.63
C ASN A 173 -14.98 -5.91 5.52
N SER A 174 -15.07 -6.40 6.75
CA SER A 174 -13.90 -6.53 7.63
C SER A 174 -12.87 -7.49 7.02
N PHE A 175 -11.59 -7.23 7.28
CA PHE A 175 -10.51 -8.12 6.87
C PHE A 175 -10.50 -9.39 7.71
N THR A 176 -10.33 -10.53 7.06
CA THR A 176 -9.98 -11.80 7.72
C THR A 176 -8.48 -11.81 8.04
N GLU A 177 -8.04 -12.65 8.99
CA GLU A 177 -6.61 -12.78 9.30
C GLU A 177 -5.80 -13.21 8.06
N SER A 178 -6.32 -14.16 7.26
CA SER A 178 -5.64 -14.59 6.02
C SER A 178 -5.45 -13.46 5.01
N GLU A 179 -6.38 -12.51 4.93
CA GLU A 179 -6.24 -11.34 4.04
C GLU A 179 -5.23 -10.34 4.59
N LYS A 180 -5.18 -10.18 5.92
CA LYS A 180 -4.15 -9.37 6.57
C LYS A 180 -2.76 -9.95 6.30
N ASP A 181 -2.61 -11.27 6.47
CA ASP A 181 -1.36 -11.99 6.18
C ASP A 181 -0.94 -11.83 4.71
N SER A 182 -1.89 -11.96 3.77
CA SER A 182 -1.61 -11.76 2.33
C SER A 182 -1.16 -10.35 2.01
N PHE A 183 -1.73 -9.34 2.67
CA PHE A 183 -1.29 -7.95 2.49
C PHE A 183 0.08 -7.70 3.15
N GLU A 184 0.30 -8.29 4.32
CA GLU A 184 1.60 -8.25 5.01
C GLU A 184 2.73 -8.84 4.14
N GLU A 185 2.45 -9.90 3.35
CA GLU A 185 3.42 -10.43 2.37
C GLU A 185 3.79 -9.42 1.27
N ILE A 186 2.86 -8.59 0.80
CA ILE A 186 3.17 -7.51 -0.16
C ILE A 186 4.13 -6.50 0.49
N ILE A 187 3.89 -6.15 1.75
CA ILE A 187 4.74 -5.23 2.52
C ILE A 187 6.13 -5.82 2.78
N ASP A 188 6.22 -7.11 3.10
CA ASP A 188 7.49 -7.79 3.34
C ASP A 188 8.36 -7.91 2.09
N LYS A 189 7.72 -8.02 0.92
CA LYS A 189 8.38 -8.03 -0.40
C LYS A 189 8.66 -6.63 -0.95
N ALA A 190 8.09 -5.57 -0.33
CA ALA A 190 8.34 -4.20 -0.76
C ALA A 190 9.85 -3.89 -0.76
N SER A 191 10.34 -3.37 -1.88
CA SER A 191 11.76 -3.09 -2.08
C SER A 191 12.00 -1.61 -2.27
N PHE A 192 12.77 -1.01 -1.34
CA PHE A 192 13.18 0.39 -1.43
C PHE A 192 14.64 0.54 -1.84
N LYS A 193 14.89 1.39 -2.82
CA LYS A 193 16.22 1.84 -3.18
C LYS A 193 16.64 2.96 -2.21
N ILE A 194 17.46 2.61 -1.24
CA ILE A 194 17.97 3.57 -0.25
C ILE A 194 19.12 4.39 -0.84
N LEU A 195 19.00 5.71 -0.82
CA LEU A 195 20.06 6.62 -1.18
C LEU A 195 20.97 6.86 0.02
N LYS A 196 22.28 6.90 -0.23
CA LYS A 196 23.23 7.30 0.81
C LYS A 196 23.12 8.80 1.04
N GLN A 197 22.79 9.20 2.26
CA GLN A 197 22.88 10.59 2.65
C GLN A 197 24.35 11.01 2.69
N GLU A 198 24.75 12.01 1.91
CA GLU A 198 26.06 12.63 2.09
C GLU A 198 26.03 13.35 3.44
N LYS A 199 26.82 12.86 4.39
CA LYS A 199 26.98 13.52 5.68
C LYS A 199 27.69 14.86 5.43
N ASN A 200 26.93 15.94 5.43
CA ASN A 200 27.51 17.26 5.64
C ASN A 200 27.95 17.33 7.10
N ASP A 201 29.25 17.30 7.34
CA ASP A 201 29.88 17.28 8.68
C ASP A 201 29.54 18.52 9.54
N ASP A 202 28.89 19.53 8.99
CA ASP A 202 28.51 20.76 9.71
C ASP A 202 27.25 20.65 10.59
N ASN A 203 26.41 19.61 10.46
CA ASN A 203 25.13 19.50 11.20
C ASN A 203 25.21 18.63 12.48
N ASN A 204 26.36 18.06 12.81
CA ASN A 204 26.50 17.15 13.97
C ASN A 204 26.39 17.83 15.35
N LYS A 205 26.18 19.15 15.44
CA LYS A 205 26.06 19.87 16.73
C LYS A 205 24.66 20.28 17.12
N GLU A 206 23.67 20.14 16.23
CA GLU A 206 22.26 20.53 16.50
C GLU A 206 21.35 19.37 16.85
N GLN A 207 21.65 18.12 16.46
CA GLN A 207 20.78 16.97 16.74
C GLN A 207 20.70 16.57 18.23
N GLU A 208 21.63 16.97 19.09
CA GLU A 208 21.56 16.70 20.54
C GLU A 208 20.69 17.68 21.34
N LYS A 209 20.18 18.77 20.74
CA LYS A 209 19.38 19.79 21.44
C LYS A 209 17.88 19.80 21.13
N GLU A 210 17.40 18.97 20.21
CA GLU A 210 16.02 19.05 19.71
C GLU A 210 15.03 18.00 20.25
N ASN A 211 15.35 17.27 21.31
CA ASN A 211 14.44 16.31 21.94
C ASN A 211 13.11 16.90 22.51
N ASN A 212 12.84 18.19 22.26
CA ASN A 212 11.60 18.83 22.74
C ASN A 212 10.66 19.36 21.63
N LYS A 213 10.89 19.00 20.35
CA LYS A 213 10.05 19.45 19.22
C LYS A 213 9.32 18.32 18.46
N SER A 214 9.41 17.06 18.91
CA SER A 214 8.90 15.91 18.16
C SER A 214 7.41 16.00 17.79
N SER A 215 6.60 16.57 18.67
CA SER A 215 5.14 16.71 18.47
C SER A 215 4.74 17.56 17.24
N ASN A 216 5.50 18.62 16.94
CA ASN A 216 5.16 19.50 15.81
C ASN A 216 5.61 18.94 14.45
N TYR A 217 6.66 18.09 14.42
CA TYR A 217 7.18 17.49 13.18
C TYR A 217 6.24 16.44 12.62
N VAL A 218 5.74 15.57 13.49
CA VAL A 218 4.80 14.50 13.12
C VAL A 218 3.54 15.10 12.48
N THR A 219 3.00 16.19 13.03
CA THR A 219 1.77 16.83 12.53
C THR A 219 1.91 17.32 11.08
N ASN A 220 3.07 17.85 10.68
CA ASN A 220 3.28 18.35 9.31
C ASN A 220 3.44 17.24 8.28
N ILE A 221 4.00 16.07 8.66
CA ILE A 221 4.13 14.90 7.79
C ILE A 221 2.75 14.27 7.53
N ILE A 222 1.89 14.24 8.55
CA ILE A 222 0.62 13.53 8.55
C ILE A 222 -0.44 14.22 7.70
N VAL A 223 -0.48 15.54 7.66
CA VAL A 223 -1.49 16.29 6.89
C VAL A 223 -1.46 15.93 5.40
N GLY A 224 -0.32 15.47 4.87
CA GLY A 224 -0.22 15.02 3.48
C GLY A 224 -0.53 13.53 3.24
N ALA A 225 -0.32 12.67 4.24
CA ALA A 225 -0.33 11.21 4.05
C ALA A 225 -1.70 10.55 4.28
N ILE A 226 -2.52 11.10 5.18
CA ILE A 226 -3.74 10.41 5.67
C ILE A 226 -5.05 10.98 5.13
N ILE A 227 -5.03 12.09 4.41
CA ILE A 227 -6.29 12.74 4.02
C ILE A 227 -7.06 11.86 3.03
N GLY A 228 -8.05 11.23 3.59
CA GLY A 228 -9.19 10.64 2.89
C GLY A 228 -8.88 9.27 2.33
N ALA A 229 -9.60 8.27 2.81
CA ALA A 229 -9.99 7.20 1.93
C ALA A 229 -10.49 7.89 0.67
N LEU A 230 -9.69 7.88 -0.40
CA LEU A 230 -10.27 8.11 -1.72
C LEU A 230 -11.29 6.99 -1.84
N VAL A 231 -12.54 7.33 -1.49
CA VAL A 231 -13.67 6.41 -1.65
C VAL A 231 -13.48 5.81 -3.02
N GLY A 232 -13.10 4.54 -3.08
CA GLY A 232 -12.80 3.76 -4.26
C GLY A 232 -13.26 4.37 -5.58
N ALA A 233 -12.58 5.43 -6.01
CA ALA A 233 -13.03 6.20 -7.15
C ALA A 233 -13.01 5.31 -8.39
N LEU A 234 -12.01 4.44 -8.48
CA LEU A 234 -11.93 3.45 -9.54
C LEU A 234 -12.91 2.30 -9.28
N TYR A 235 -12.95 1.78 -8.04
CA TYR A 235 -13.89 0.75 -7.64
C TYR A 235 -15.34 1.15 -7.88
N GLY A 236 -15.76 2.33 -7.46
CA GLY A 236 -17.12 2.83 -7.67
C GLY A 236 -17.50 2.96 -9.14
N LEU A 237 -16.58 3.40 -10.00
CA LEU A 237 -16.75 3.49 -11.45
C LEU A 237 -16.90 2.11 -12.11
N ILE A 238 -16.01 1.18 -11.79
CA ILE A 238 -16.01 -0.17 -12.35
C ILE A 238 -17.25 -0.94 -11.87
N TYR A 239 -17.60 -0.80 -10.59
CA TYR A 239 -18.79 -1.43 -10.02
C TYR A 239 -20.09 -0.99 -10.72
N THR A 240 -20.29 0.31 -10.91
CA THR A 240 -21.48 0.83 -11.59
C THR A 240 -21.54 0.37 -13.04
N LYS A 241 -20.42 0.28 -13.75
CA LYS A 241 -20.36 -0.21 -15.13
C LYS A 241 -20.62 -1.71 -15.26
N ARG A 242 -20.06 -2.54 -14.36
CA ARG A 242 -20.30 -4.00 -14.33
C ARG A 242 -21.77 -4.30 -14.03
N LYS A 243 -22.36 -3.61 -13.04
CA LYS A 243 -23.79 -3.74 -12.72
C LYS A 243 -24.69 -3.34 -13.89
N ALA A 244 -24.35 -2.28 -14.62
CA ALA A 244 -25.06 -1.87 -15.81
C ALA A 244 -24.96 -2.87 -16.96
N LYS A 245 -23.80 -3.55 -17.15
CA LYS A 245 -23.64 -4.63 -18.14
C LYS A 245 -24.48 -5.87 -17.77
N LYS A 246 -24.44 -6.30 -16.50
CA LYS A 246 -25.22 -7.47 -16.03
C LYS A 246 -26.73 -7.26 -16.23
N ASN A 247 -27.26 -6.10 -15.89
CA ASN A 247 -28.65 -5.76 -16.07
C ASN A 247 -29.08 -5.66 -17.55
N LYS A 248 -28.15 -5.49 -18.49
CA LYS A 248 -28.43 -5.51 -19.96
C LYS A 248 -28.38 -6.91 -20.55
N SER A 249 -27.69 -7.86 -19.95
CA SER A 249 -27.63 -9.26 -20.42
C SER A 249 -28.78 -10.13 -19.91
N GLU A 250 -29.52 -9.66 -18.90
CA GLU A 250 -30.67 -10.33 -18.31
C GLU A 250 -32.04 -9.84 -18.91
N LYS A 251 -31.98 -8.92 -19.87
CA LYS A 251 -33.15 -8.45 -20.68
C LYS A 251 -33.05 -8.94 -22.11
#